data_08c60047c0ce8a500775bb36e8142aa1
#
_entry.id   08c60047c0ce8a500775bb36e8142aa1
#
_cell.length_a   1.000
_cell.length_b   1.000
_cell.length_c   1.000
_cell.angle_alpha   90.00
_cell.angle_beta   90.00
_cell.angle_gamma   90.00
#
_symmetry.space_group_name_H-M   'P 1'
#
loop_
_entity.id
_entity.type
_entity.pdbx_description
1 polymer ?
#
loop_
_entity_poly.entity_id
_entity_poly.type
_entity_poly.pdbx_seq_one_letter_code
_entity_poly.pdbx_strand_id
1 'polypeptide(L)'
;DEDFGAFQEPMNVIGQEEALKLYDAGADIYLITNFSSPIYVTERMEIERGPEHYQMSTEELERFRNLEWEMQKYPQIQSLKEANLLLGTRRTFGIYQIRDGLPGENYAFMNMSFIESHGMQIKKEDYELVYVGELFGNMSLDDIFERFNIDRPEDFRGHSLSVSDIVVLNEGGKVTAHFVDSISFEQLDSFLNLEEQVLSELAYEVGERYFAIQRTEEGYDYSFYDEDFRLMDGGVYENGEISIEEAAEELLEDEGWTGERIRGDYDQLMEKVEEMDEVVMAEIQKSQGEYKPLAKVEELEEANYNMIDNVLNN
;
A
#
# COMPACT_ATOMS: atom_id res chain seq x y z
N ASP A 1 -21.28 34.47 25.06
CA ASP A 1 -21.55 33.45 24.03
C ASP A 1 -20.25 33.22 23.31
N GLU A 2 -19.47 32.26 23.81
CA GLU A 2 -18.28 31.75 23.12
C GLU A 2 -18.78 30.71 22.11
N ASP A 3 -18.72 31.10 20.84
CA ASP A 3 -18.97 30.25 19.69
C ASP A 3 -17.82 29.24 19.62
N PHE A 4 -17.99 28.05 20.22
CA PHE A 4 -17.16 26.90 19.96
C PHE A 4 -17.52 26.41 18.56
N GLY A 5 -16.87 27.00 17.55
CA GLY A 5 -16.85 26.45 16.21
C GLY A 5 -16.31 25.04 16.31
N ALA A 6 -17.16 24.03 16.16
CA ALA A 6 -16.73 22.67 15.99
C ALA A 6 -15.86 22.66 14.73
N PHE A 7 -14.54 22.43 14.88
CA PHE A 7 -13.65 22.07 13.80
C PHE A 7 -14.18 20.75 13.25
N GLN A 8 -14.92 20.80 12.16
CA GLN A 8 -15.22 19.58 11.41
C GLN A 8 -13.92 19.16 10.75
N GLU A 9 -13.42 18.00 11.13
CA GLU A 9 -12.32 17.36 10.39
C GLU A 9 -12.69 17.27 8.90
N PRO A 10 -11.76 17.56 8.00
CA PRO A 10 -12.01 17.40 6.58
C PRO A 10 -12.31 15.92 6.29
N MET A 11 -13.39 15.69 5.53
CA MET A 11 -13.86 14.35 5.18
C MET A 11 -13.66 14.10 3.69
N ASN A 12 -13.16 12.93 3.35
CA ASN A 12 -13.03 12.44 1.98
C ASN A 12 -14.18 11.54 1.61
N VAL A 13 -14.62 11.60 0.37
CA VAL A 13 -15.61 10.68 -0.19
C VAL A 13 -14.86 9.50 -0.82
N ILE A 14 -15.25 8.29 -0.42
CA ILE A 14 -14.70 7.03 -0.94
C ILE A 14 -15.81 6.16 -1.52
N GLY A 15 -15.46 5.29 -2.46
CA GLY A 15 -16.39 4.33 -3.07
C GLY A 15 -16.71 3.15 -2.13
N GLN A 16 -17.78 2.42 -2.42
CA GLN A 16 -18.23 1.28 -1.62
C GLN A 16 -17.15 0.18 -1.47
N GLU A 17 -16.44 -0.14 -2.56
CA GLU A 17 -15.40 -1.17 -2.57
C GLU A 17 -14.21 -0.77 -1.68
N GLU A 18 -13.74 0.47 -1.80
CA GLU A 18 -12.70 1.03 -0.95
C GLU A 18 -13.14 1.10 0.51
N ALA A 19 -14.39 1.51 0.76
CA ALA A 19 -14.96 1.53 2.11
C ALA A 19 -14.99 0.13 2.73
N LEU A 20 -15.33 -0.92 1.99
CA LEU A 20 -15.28 -2.31 2.47
C LEU A 20 -13.84 -2.73 2.83
N LYS A 21 -12.89 -2.47 1.94
CA LYS A 21 -11.47 -2.79 2.15
C LYS A 21 -10.93 -2.13 3.42
N LEU A 22 -11.20 -0.85 3.58
CA LEU A 22 -10.74 -0.05 4.71
C LEU A 22 -11.45 -0.44 6.01
N TYR A 23 -12.77 -0.69 5.97
CA TYR A 23 -13.53 -1.19 7.11
C TYR A 23 -13.00 -2.54 7.62
N ASP A 24 -12.77 -3.48 6.70
CA ASP A 24 -12.20 -4.80 7.03
C ASP A 24 -10.78 -4.68 7.64
N ALA A 25 -10.06 -3.60 7.33
CA ALA A 25 -8.77 -3.28 7.92
C ALA A 25 -8.87 -2.52 9.26
N GLY A 26 -10.08 -2.20 9.73
CA GLY A 26 -10.33 -1.52 11.01
C GLY A 26 -10.35 0.00 10.92
N ALA A 27 -10.74 0.56 9.78
CA ALA A 27 -10.93 1.97 9.59
C ALA A 27 -12.30 2.47 10.06
N ASP A 28 -12.36 3.73 10.48
CA ASP A 28 -13.59 4.41 10.84
C ASP A 28 -14.29 4.95 9.60
N ILE A 29 -15.40 4.32 9.19
CA ILE A 29 -16.19 4.68 8.01
C ILE A 29 -17.51 5.33 8.43
N TYR A 30 -17.95 6.34 7.66
CA TYR A 30 -19.15 7.09 7.93
C TYR A 30 -20.08 7.14 6.70
N LEU A 31 -21.39 7.14 6.97
CA LEU A 31 -22.41 7.40 5.95
C LEU A 31 -22.41 8.88 5.55
N ILE A 32 -22.57 9.15 4.26
CA ILE A 32 -22.82 10.51 3.75
C ILE A 32 -24.25 10.89 4.10
N THR A 33 -24.42 11.90 4.94
CA THR A 33 -25.72 12.37 5.38
C THR A 33 -25.86 13.89 5.23
N ASN A 34 -27.09 14.37 5.15
CA ASN A 34 -27.39 15.81 5.21
C ASN A 34 -27.45 16.35 6.65
N PHE A 35 -27.11 15.51 7.64
CA PHE A 35 -27.08 15.92 9.04
C PHE A 35 -25.73 16.52 9.40
N SER A 36 -25.73 17.38 10.41
CA SER A 36 -24.52 18.05 10.91
C SER A 36 -23.51 17.11 11.59
N SER A 37 -23.90 15.88 11.90
CA SER A 37 -23.04 14.88 12.52
C SER A 37 -22.91 13.67 11.60
N PRO A 38 -21.69 13.18 11.37
CA PRO A 38 -21.46 11.94 10.63
C PRO A 38 -22.13 10.75 11.35
N ILE A 39 -22.66 9.79 10.59
CA ILE A 39 -23.21 8.53 11.13
C ILE A 39 -22.14 7.45 10.91
N TYR A 40 -21.62 6.95 12.00
CA TYR A 40 -20.61 5.89 12.00
C TYR A 40 -21.20 4.56 11.52
N VAL A 41 -20.49 3.85 10.66
CA VAL A 41 -20.81 2.49 10.21
C VAL A 41 -20.36 1.50 11.28
N THR A 42 -21.28 0.73 11.82
CA THR A 42 -21.01 -0.23 12.90
C THR A 42 -20.89 -1.67 12.43
N GLU A 43 -21.52 -1.99 11.29
CA GLU A 43 -21.54 -3.34 10.74
C GLU A 43 -21.12 -3.35 9.27
N ARG A 44 -20.31 -4.32 8.88
CA ARG A 44 -19.86 -4.52 7.50
C ARG A 44 -21.03 -4.58 6.50
N MET A 45 -22.14 -5.17 6.91
CA MET A 45 -23.35 -5.30 6.09
C MET A 45 -23.98 -3.94 5.71
N GLU A 46 -23.77 -2.91 6.53
CA GLU A 46 -24.21 -1.54 6.22
C GLU A 46 -23.48 -0.97 5.01
N ILE A 47 -22.23 -1.41 4.77
CA ILE A 47 -21.49 -1.06 3.54
C ILE A 47 -21.92 -1.96 2.38
N GLU A 48 -21.95 -3.27 2.56
CA GLU A 48 -22.29 -4.23 1.49
C GLU A 48 -23.65 -3.98 0.82
N ARG A 49 -24.62 -3.51 1.59
CA ARG A 49 -26.01 -3.26 1.14
C ARG A 49 -26.38 -1.78 1.10
N GLY A 50 -25.40 -0.92 1.40
CA GLY A 50 -25.59 0.51 1.55
C GLY A 50 -25.41 1.29 0.24
N PRO A 51 -25.16 2.60 0.34
CA PRO A 51 -24.95 3.48 -0.79
C PRO A 51 -23.62 3.22 -1.51
N GLU A 52 -23.48 3.81 -2.71
CA GLU A 52 -22.25 3.70 -3.52
C GLU A 52 -21.06 4.47 -2.92
N HIS A 53 -21.33 5.45 -2.02
CA HIS A 53 -20.31 6.33 -1.48
C HIS A 53 -20.43 6.49 0.03
N TYR A 54 -19.26 6.62 0.66
CA TYR A 54 -19.07 6.79 2.11
C TYR A 54 -18.15 7.96 2.39
N GLN A 55 -17.96 8.29 3.65
CA GLN A 55 -17.01 9.31 4.10
C GLN A 55 -16.00 8.71 5.07
N MET A 56 -14.79 9.27 5.03
CA MET A 56 -13.72 8.97 5.97
C MET A 56 -12.96 10.27 6.27
N SER A 57 -12.40 10.43 7.47
CA SER A 57 -11.55 11.59 7.76
C SER A 57 -10.28 11.56 6.90
N THR A 58 -9.75 12.74 6.58
CA THR A 58 -8.51 12.85 5.80
C THR A 58 -7.35 12.18 6.53
N GLU A 59 -7.22 12.43 7.84
CA GLU A 59 -6.18 11.81 8.68
C GLU A 59 -6.23 10.27 8.63
N GLU A 60 -7.43 9.70 8.73
CA GLU A 60 -7.61 8.26 8.72
C GLU A 60 -7.31 7.66 7.33
N LEU A 61 -7.71 8.35 6.25
CA LEU A 61 -7.42 7.92 4.88
C LEU A 61 -5.91 7.93 4.60
N GLU A 62 -5.21 9.00 4.98
CA GLU A 62 -3.75 9.10 4.85
C GLU A 62 -3.04 8.03 5.67
N ARG A 63 -3.51 7.78 6.90
CA ARG A 63 -2.98 6.72 7.75
C ARG A 63 -3.04 5.34 7.06
N PHE A 64 -4.17 4.99 6.44
CA PHE A 64 -4.30 3.71 5.75
C PHE A 64 -3.50 3.65 4.46
N ARG A 65 -3.40 4.74 3.69
CA ARG A 65 -2.51 4.82 2.53
C ARG A 65 -1.05 4.61 2.91
N ASN A 66 -0.61 5.22 4.02
CA ASN A 66 0.74 5.00 4.54
C ASN A 66 0.96 3.54 4.98
N LEU A 67 -0.04 2.89 5.60
CA LEU A 67 0.04 1.47 5.96
C LEU A 67 0.09 0.56 4.73
N GLU A 68 -0.67 0.84 3.67
CA GLU A 68 -0.59 0.10 2.40
C GLU A 68 0.80 0.19 1.79
N TRP A 69 1.40 1.35 1.87
CA TRP A 69 2.76 1.55 1.44
C TRP A 69 3.77 0.80 2.30
N GLU A 70 3.73 0.98 3.63
CA GLU A 70 4.66 0.32 4.53
C GLU A 70 4.60 -1.21 4.41
N MET A 71 3.41 -1.78 4.21
CA MET A 71 3.28 -3.23 4.07
C MET A 71 3.97 -3.79 2.82
N GLN A 72 4.18 -2.99 1.76
CA GLN A 72 4.90 -3.44 0.56
C GLN A 72 6.37 -3.79 0.87
N LYS A 73 6.95 -3.20 1.90
CA LYS A 73 8.31 -3.54 2.38
C LYS A 73 8.38 -4.90 3.05
N TYR A 74 7.24 -5.47 3.45
CA TYR A 74 7.16 -6.68 4.25
C TYR A 74 6.27 -7.73 3.57
N PRO A 75 6.83 -8.57 2.66
CA PRO A 75 6.05 -9.58 1.93
C PRO A 75 5.38 -10.62 2.85
N GLN A 76 5.78 -10.69 4.13
CA GLN A 76 5.14 -11.53 5.14
C GLN A 76 3.81 -10.97 5.64
N ILE A 77 3.48 -9.70 5.36
CA ILE A 77 2.20 -9.06 5.69
C ILE A 77 1.25 -9.25 4.51
N GLN A 78 0.17 -9.98 4.72
CA GLN A 78 -0.70 -10.45 3.63
C GLN A 78 -1.96 -9.62 3.44
N SER A 79 -2.24 -8.67 4.33
CA SER A 79 -3.43 -7.82 4.26
C SER A 79 -3.24 -6.49 4.96
N LEU A 80 -4.03 -5.49 4.55
CA LEU A 80 -4.05 -4.18 5.21
C LEU A 80 -4.51 -4.27 6.68
N LYS A 81 -5.38 -5.23 7.00
CA LYS A 81 -5.77 -5.56 8.38
C LYS A 81 -4.57 -6.01 9.22
N GLU A 82 -3.73 -6.86 8.66
CA GLU A 82 -2.50 -7.32 9.29
C GLU A 82 -1.46 -6.19 9.39
N ALA A 83 -1.33 -5.37 8.35
CA ALA A 83 -0.48 -4.18 8.40
C ALA A 83 -0.91 -3.22 9.52
N ASN A 84 -2.21 -2.98 9.69
CA ASN A 84 -2.72 -2.14 10.77
C ASN A 84 -2.43 -2.72 12.16
N LEU A 85 -2.45 -4.06 12.31
CA LEU A 85 -2.06 -4.73 13.55
C LEU A 85 -0.56 -4.61 13.83
N LEU A 86 0.29 -4.86 12.83
CA LEU A 86 1.74 -5.00 13.02
C LEU A 86 2.51 -3.67 12.91
N LEU A 87 2.06 -2.75 12.07
CA LEU A 87 2.74 -1.48 11.77
C LEU A 87 1.96 -0.26 12.28
N GLY A 88 0.66 -0.42 12.58
CA GLY A 88 -0.19 0.67 13.04
C GLY A 88 0.07 1.08 14.49
N THR A 89 -0.55 2.19 14.90
CA THR A 89 -0.42 2.75 16.25
C THR A 89 -1.68 2.60 17.12
N ARG A 90 -2.74 2.00 16.59
CA ARG A 90 -3.96 1.71 17.38
C ARG A 90 -3.71 0.57 18.35
N ARG A 91 -4.32 0.66 19.54
CA ARG A 91 -4.28 -0.43 20.51
C ARG A 91 -5.19 -1.58 20.06
N THR A 92 -4.57 -2.64 19.54
CA THR A 92 -5.27 -3.81 18.95
C THR A 92 -4.59 -5.11 19.37
N PHE A 93 -5.31 -6.20 19.23
CA PHE A 93 -4.73 -7.54 19.30
C PHE A 93 -5.12 -8.36 18.08
N GLY A 94 -4.28 -9.32 17.71
CA GLY A 94 -4.56 -10.28 16.65
C GLY A 94 -4.38 -11.72 17.12
N ILE A 95 -5.17 -12.62 16.56
CA ILE A 95 -5.05 -14.06 16.79
C ILE A 95 -4.59 -14.70 15.50
N TYR A 96 -3.47 -15.41 15.58
CA TYR A 96 -2.93 -16.22 14.49
C TYR A 96 -3.08 -17.69 14.80
N GLN A 97 -3.55 -18.46 13.84
CA GLN A 97 -3.71 -19.90 13.91
C GLN A 97 -2.97 -20.58 12.78
N ILE A 98 -2.50 -21.81 13.03
CA ILE A 98 -1.73 -22.57 12.03
C ILE A 98 -2.65 -22.90 10.84
N ARG A 99 -2.14 -22.66 9.63
CA ARG A 99 -2.84 -23.01 8.39
C ARG A 99 -2.80 -24.50 8.11
N ASP A 100 -3.92 -25.01 7.62
CA ASP A 100 -3.98 -26.38 7.11
C ASP A 100 -3.06 -26.59 5.89
N GLY A 101 -2.40 -27.74 5.82
CA GLY A 101 -1.56 -28.14 4.70
C GLY A 101 -0.14 -27.55 4.72
N LEU A 102 0.24 -26.79 5.75
CA LEU A 102 1.58 -26.23 5.91
C LEU A 102 2.42 -26.99 6.96
N PRO A 103 3.77 -26.81 6.96
CA PRO A 103 4.66 -27.48 7.91
C PRO A 103 4.30 -27.25 9.39
N GLY A 104 3.65 -26.14 9.71
CA GLY A 104 3.15 -25.82 11.03
C GLY A 104 2.22 -26.87 11.63
N GLU A 105 1.49 -27.66 10.83
CA GLU A 105 0.64 -28.76 11.31
C GLU A 105 1.42 -29.78 12.16
N ASN A 106 2.72 -29.92 11.95
CA ASN A 106 3.56 -30.85 12.72
C ASN A 106 3.72 -30.45 14.20
N TYR A 107 3.46 -29.19 14.54
CA TYR A 107 3.49 -28.69 15.90
C TYR A 107 2.15 -28.08 16.36
N ALA A 108 1.07 -28.25 15.59
CA ALA A 108 -0.25 -27.83 15.98
C ALA A 108 -0.67 -28.50 17.31
N PHE A 109 -1.17 -27.69 18.24
CA PHE A 109 -1.54 -28.09 19.61
C PHE A 109 -0.39 -28.62 20.47
N MET A 110 0.87 -28.44 20.04
CA MET A 110 2.04 -28.82 20.83
C MET A 110 2.55 -27.61 21.63
N ASN A 111 3.05 -27.91 22.82
CA ASN A 111 3.63 -26.89 23.71
C ASN A 111 5.06 -26.51 23.26
N MET A 112 5.59 -25.40 23.77
CA MET A 112 6.91 -24.90 23.42
C MET A 112 8.01 -25.92 23.68
N SER A 113 7.98 -26.60 24.84
CA SER A 113 8.97 -27.64 25.19
C SER A 113 9.01 -28.79 24.17
N PHE A 114 7.88 -29.17 23.59
CA PHE A 114 7.84 -30.19 22.54
C PHE A 114 8.51 -29.67 21.26
N ILE A 115 8.15 -28.46 20.84
CA ILE A 115 8.68 -27.81 19.62
C ILE A 115 10.20 -27.70 19.71
N GLU A 116 10.73 -27.18 20.82
CA GLU A 116 12.17 -27.03 21.05
C GLU A 116 12.91 -28.37 21.08
N SER A 117 12.38 -29.35 21.80
CA SER A 117 13.01 -30.67 21.94
C SER A 117 13.09 -31.44 20.61
N HIS A 118 12.24 -31.13 19.64
CA HIS A 118 12.25 -31.71 18.30
C HIS A 118 12.96 -30.85 17.26
N GLY A 119 13.57 -29.72 17.68
CA GLY A 119 14.30 -28.82 16.77
C GLY A 119 13.40 -28.14 15.73
N MET A 120 12.10 -28.02 16.02
CA MET A 120 11.15 -27.32 15.16
C MET A 120 11.25 -25.81 15.37
N GLN A 121 10.88 -25.05 14.33
CA GLN A 121 10.86 -23.59 14.37
C GLN A 121 9.46 -23.10 14.06
N ILE A 122 8.97 -22.18 14.88
CA ILE A 122 7.73 -21.46 14.64
C ILE A 122 8.00 -20.37 13.61
N LYS A 123 7.27 -20.42 12.49
CA LYS A 123 7.42 -19.46 11.40
C LYS A 123 6.10 -18.76 11.14
N LYS A 124 6.16 -17.45 10.93
CA LYS A 124 4.97 -16.64 10.65
C LYS A 124 4.21 -17.14 9.40
N GLU A 125 4.92 -17.65 8.40
CA GLU A 125 4.35 -18.15 7.15
C GLU A 125 3.45 -19.38 7.35
N ASP A 126 3.61 -20.11 8.45
CA ASP A 126 2.77 -21.27 8.80
C ASP A 126 1.42 -20.86 9.41
N TYR A 127 1.22 -19.55 9.70
CA TYR A 127 0.05 -19.03 10.37
C TYR A 127 -0.79 -18.14 9.46
N GLU A 128 -2.08 -18.04 9.78
CA GLU A 128 -3.00 -17.04 9.25
C GLU A 128 -3.57 -16.17 10.37
N LEU A 129 -3.79 -14.91 10.06
CA LEU A 129 -4.48 -13.97 10.94
C LEU A 129 -5.98 -14.23 10.88
N VAL A 130 -6.55 -14.87 11.90
CA VAL A 130 -7.97 -15.24 11.94
C VAL A 130 -8.86 -14.19 12.60
N TYR A 131 -8.27 -13.30 13.42
CA TYR A 131 -9.00 -12.23 14.09
C TYR A 131 -8.12 -11.04 14.41
N VAL A 132 -8.70 -9.83 14.34
CA VAL A 132 -8.16 -8.60 14.93
C VAL A 132 -9.27 -7.92 15.71
N GLY A 133 -8.98 -7.52 16.94
CA GLY A 133 -9.89 -6.78 17.80
C GLY A 133 -9.22 -5.63 18.50
N GLU A 134 -10.01 -4.71 19.04
CA GLU A 134 -9.50 -3.59 19.83
C GLU A 134 -9.07 -4.06 21.23
N LEU A 135 -7.96 -3.50 21.71
CA LEU A 135 -7.43 -3.76 23.03
C LEU A 135 -7.94 -2.69 24.01
N PHE A 136 -9.04 -2.98 24.68
CA PHE A 136 -9.71 -2.06 25.59
C PHE A 136 -9.07 -2.04 26.98
N GLY A 137 -8.91 -0.85 27.54
CA GLY A 137 -8.48 -0.67 28.92
C GLY A 137 -7.19 -1.44 29.24
N ASN A 138 -7.24 -2.33 30.23
CA ASN A 138 -6.15 -3.19 30.68
C ASN A 138 -6.38 -4.66 30.29
N MET A 139 -7.04 -4.93 29.15
CA MET A 139 -7.27 -6.28 28.68
C MET A 139 -5.94 -7.05 28.61
N SER A 140 -5.90 -8.20 29.28
CA SER A 140 -4.75 -9.08 29.35
C SER A 140 -4.85 -10.24 28.35
N LEU A 141 -3.74 -10.98 28.20
CA LEU A 141 -3.73 -12.23 27.41
C LEU A 141 -4.72 -13.27 27.96
N ASP A 142 -4.88 -13.35 29.29
CA ASP A 142 -5.85 -14.25 29.95
C ASP A 142 -7.27 -13.84 29.62
N ASP A 143 -7.61 -12.55 29.59
CA ASP A 143 -8.93 -12.05 29.20
C ASP A 143 -9.24 -12.40 27.73
N ILE A 144 -8.24 -12.27 26.83
CA ILE A 144 -8.37 -12.68 25.43
C ILE A 144 -8.60 -14.19 25.34
N PHE A 145 -7.82 -14.99 26.07
CA PHE A 145 -7.96 -16.44 26.09
C PHE A 145 -9.35 -16.86 26.60
N GLU A 146 -9.82 -16.29 27.68
CA GLU A 146 -11.16 -16.56 28.23
C GLU A 146 -12.24 -16.20 27.22
N ARG A 147 -12.17 -15.01 26.60
CA ARG A 147 -13.14 -14.54 25.62
C ARG A 147 -13.26 -15.49 24.44
N PHE A 148 -12.14 -15.93 23.86
CA PHE A 148 -12.14 -16.77 22.66
C PHE A 148 -12.38 -18.26 22.91
N ASN A 149 -12.48 -18.66 24.18
CA ASN A 149 -12.86 -20.02 24.59
C ASN A 149 -14.27 -20.09 25.11
N ILE A 150 -14.82 -19.02 25.73
CA ILE A 150 -16.14 -19.04 26.40
C ILE A 150 -17.19 -18.25 25.62
N ASP A 151 -16.86 -17.02 25.18
CA ASP A 151 -17.83 -16.09 24.58
C ASP A 151 -17.22 -15.45 23.31
N ARG A 152 -17.07 -16.30 22.30
CA ARG A 152 -16.42 -15.89 21.03
C ARG A 152 -17.23 -14.85 20.27
N PRO A 153 -16.58 -13.82 19.70
CA PRO A 153 -17.23 -12.88 18.80
C PRO A 153 -17.89 -13.61 17.60
N GLU A 154 -19.04 -13.12 17.15
CA GLU A 154 -19.79 -13.72 16.04
C GLU A 154 -19.02 -13.71 14.71
N ASP A 155 -18.14 -12.73 14.52
CA ASP A 155 -17.28 -12.55 13.35
C ASP A 155 -15.98 -13.38 13.42
N PHE A 156 -15.69 -14.04 14.54
CA PHE A 156 -14.53 -14.92 14.67
C PHE A 156 -14.69 -16.21 13.84
N ARG A 157 -13.73 -16.46 12.96
CA ARG A 157 -13.77 -17.60 12.02
C ARG A 157 -12.84 -18.75 12.39
N GLY A 158 -11.95 -18.56 13.36
CA GLY A 158 -11.01 -19.58 13.81
C GLY A 158 -11.60 -20.61 14.77
N HIS A 159 -10.79 -21.58 15.16
CA HIS A 159 -11.09 -22.47 16.29
C HIS A 159 -10.87 -21.76 17.64
N SER A 160 -11.34 -22.36 18.75
CA SER A 160 -11.05 -21.86 20.12
C SER A 160 -9.55 -21.63 20.30
N LEU A 161 -9.19 -20.54 20.97
CA LEU A 161 -7.78 -20.23 21.23
C LEU A 161 -7.10 -21.37 21.99
N SER A 162 -6.07 -21.97 21.41
CA SER A 162 -5.49 -23.24 21.82
C SER A 162 -3.96 -23.16 21.87
N VAL A 163 -3.34 -24.17 22.48
CA VAL A 163 -1.89 -24.33 22.49
C VAL A 163 -1.36 -24.31 21.04
N SER A 164 -0.25 -23.65 20.82
CA SER A 164 0.39 -23.30 19.53
C SER A 164 -0.23 -22.15 18.74
N ASP A 165 -1.37 -21.60 19.14
CA ASP A 165 -1.84 -20.35 18.58
C ASP A 165 -0.97 -19.18 19.05
N ILE A 166 -1.00 -18.05 18.33
CA ILE A 166 -0.23 -16.86 18.70
C ILE A 166 -1.18 -15.67 18.87
N VAL A 167 -1.02 -14.96 19.97
CA VAL A 167 -1.68 -13.69 20.23
C VAL A 167 -0.67 -12.57 20.06
N VAL A 168 -0.93 -11.66 19.12
CA VAL A 168 -0.14 -10.44 18.92
C VAL A 168 -0.87 -9.29 19.61
N LEU A 169 -0.16 -8.53 20.43
CA LEU A 169 -0.64 -7.29 21.04
C LEU A 169 0.05 -6.09 20.39
N ASN A 170 -0.71 -5.10 19.98
CA ASN A 170 -0.21 -3.78 19.63
C ASN A 170 -0.68 -2.77 20.68
N GLU A 171 0.22 -2.29 21.50
CA GLU A 171 -0.05 -1.32 22.56
C GLU A 171 0.37 0.10 22.15
N GLY A 172 -0.18 0.58 21.03
CA GLY A 172 0.11 1.93 20.53
C GLY A 172 1.44 2.03 19.77
N GLY A 173 1.75 1.06 18.93
CA GLY A 173 2.99 0.96 18.16
C GLY A 173 4.04 0.05 18.81
N LYS A 174 3.85 -0.36 20.07
CA LYS A 174 4.66 -1.40 20.67
C LYS A 174 4.01 -2.77 20.43
N VAL A 175 4.56 -3.55 19.53
CA VAL A 175 4.03 -4.85 19.14
C VAL A 175 4.79 -5.98 19.83
N THR A 176 4.04 -6.95 20.38
CA THR A 176 4.59 -8.16 21.01
C THR A 176 3.78 -9.39 20.58
N ALA A 177 4.46 -10.51 20.34
CA ALA A 177 3.81 -11.79 20.02
C ALA A 177 3.93 -12.73 21.19
N HIS A 178 2.87 -13.50 21.44
CA HIS A 178 2.76 -14.41 22.56
C HIS A 178 2.22 -15.75 22.09
N PHE A 179 3.03 -16.77 22.23
CA PHE A 179 2.66 -18.15 21.97
C PHE A 179 1.78 -18.66 23.11
N VAL A 180 0.65 -19.28 22.78
CA VAL A 180 -0.23 -19.93 23.75
C VAL A 180 0.38 -21.26 24.12
N ASP A 181 0.91 -21.38 25.33
CA ASP A 181 1.45 -22.64 25.86
C ASP A 181 0.42 -23.33 26.78
N SER A 182 0.77 -24.49 27.30
CA SER A 182 -0.11 -25.37 28.10
C SER A 182 -0.66 -24.73 29.36
N ILE A 183 0.08 -23.80 29.97
CA ILE A 183 -0.25 -23.19 31.28
C ILE A 183 -0.22 -21.66 31.22
N SER A 184 0.56 -21.09 30.30
CA SER A 184 0.85 -19.65 30.24
C SER A 184 1.06 -19.21 28.79
N PHE A 185 1.44 -17.94 28.62
CA PHE A 185 1.87 -17.41 27.35
C PHE A 185 3.39 -17.20 27.38
N GLU A 186 4.06 -17.56 26.30
CA GLU A 186 5.49 -17.30 26.11
C GLU A 186 5.70 -16.22 25.04
N GLN A 187 6.48 -15.18 25.37
CA GLN A 187 6.78 -14.14 24.40
C GLN A 187 7.67 -14.71 23.30
N LEU A 188 7.31 -14.45 22.03
CA LEU A 188 7.97 -15.01 20.85
C LEU A 188 8.39 -13.89 19.91
N ASP A 189 9.50 -13.23 20.21
CA ASP A 189 10.00 -12.08 19.44
C ASP A 189 10.33 -12.47 17.99
N SER A 190 10.76 -13.71 17.75
CA SER A 190 11.08 -14.20 16.40
C SER A 190 9.89 -14.20 15.43
N PHE A 191 8.66 -14.28 15.95
CA PHE A 191 7.44 -14.24 15.12
C PHE A 191 7.24 -12.88 14.45
N LEU A 192 7.77 -11.81 15.04
CA LEU A 192 7.68 -10.43 14.55
C LEU A 192 8.92 -9.98 13.78
N ASN A 193 9.90 -10.88 13.55
CA ASN A 193 11.06 -10.58 12.73
C ASN A 193 10.66 -10.60 11.26
N LEU A 194 10.05 -9.49 10.82
CA LEU A 194 9.71 -9.29 9.43
C LEU A 194 10.98 -8.97 8.64
N GLU A 195 11.19 -9.68 7.54
CA GLU A 195 12.27 -9.36 6.62
C GLU A 195 11.81 -8.23 5.70
N GLU A 196 12.48 -7.12 5.77
CA GLU A 196 12.21 -5.98 4.89
C GLU A 196 12.71 -6.31 3.47
N GLN A 197 11.84 -6.17 2.51
CA GLN A 197 12.19 -6.28 1.10
C GLN A 197 12.75 -4.94 0.63
N VAL A 198 13.93 -4.98 0.01
CA VAL A 198 14.44 -3.81 -0.69
C VAL A 198 13.51 -3.52 -1.86
N LEU A 199 12.88 -2.36 -1.83
CA LEU A 199 12.00 -1.93 -2.92
C LEU A 199 12.81 -1.73 -4.19
N SER A 200 12.27 -2.23 -5.30
CA SER A 200 12.86 -2.07 -6.63
C SER A 200 12.24 -0.93 -7.41
N GLU A 201 11.08 -0.45 -6.98
CA GLU A 201 10.30 0.56 -7.69
C GLU A 201 9.46 1.40 -6.72
N LEU A 202 9.15 2.63 -7.10
CA LEU A 202 8.45 3.59 -6.28
C LEU A 202 7.75 4.63 -7.15
N ALA A 203 6.53 5.01 -6.79
CA ALA A 203 5.80 6.09 -7.44
C ALA A 203 5.26 7.09 -6.42
N TYR A 204 5.21 8.38 -6.81
CA TYR A 204 4.58 9.45 -6.03
C TYR A 204 3.64 10.26 -6.90
N GLU A 205 2.53 10.67 -6.30
CA GLU A 205 1.70 11.79 -6.77
C GLU A 205 2.06 13.02 -5.94
N VAL A 206 2.37 14.12 -6.60
CA VAL A 206 2.72 15.40 -5.96
C VAL A 206 1.86 16.50 -6.59
N GLY A 207 0.71 16.80 -5.95
CA GLY A 207 -0.34 17.61 -6.54
C GLY A 207 -1.00 16.87 -7.73
N GLU A 208 -0.98 17.48 -8.92
CA GLU A 208 -1.53 16.88 -10.16
C GLU A 208 -0.43 16.27 -11.06
N ARG A 209 0.74 15.98 -10.52
CA ARG A 209 1.91 15.45 -11.26
C ARG A 209 2.38 14.14 -10.64
N TYR A 210 3.10 13.33 -11.43
CA TYR A 210 3.51 12.00 -11.02
C TYR A 210 5.02 11.80 -11.19
N PHE A 211 5.60 11.07 -10.27
CA PHE A 211 7.01 10.69 -10.28
C PHE A 211 7.10 9.17 -10.16
N ALA A 212 7.97 8.57 -10.97
CA ALA A 212 8.31 7.15 -10.91
C ALA A 212 9.82 6.96 -10.84
N ILE A 213 10.26 5.97 -10.09
CA ILE A 213 11.66 5.58 -9.98
C ILE A 213 11.75 4.06 -9.85
N GLN A 214 12.72 3.46 -10.53
CA GLN A 214 12.95 2.02 -10.54
C GLN A 214 14.44 1.72 -10.39
N ARG A 215 14.78 0.69 -9.61
CA ARG A 215 16.17 0.21 -9.45
C ARG A 215 16.64 -0.49 -10.71
N THR A 216 17.86 -0.17 -11.14
CA THR A 216 18.55 -0.79 -12.27
C THR A 216 19.93 -1.29 -11.84
N GLU A 217 20.70 -1.87 -12.77
CA GLU A 217 22.10 -2.29 -12.52
C GLU A 217 23.03 -1.07 -12.35
N GLU A 218 22.69 0.09 -12.92
CA GLU A 218 23.50 1.31 -12.92
C GLU A 218 23.09 2.34 -11.85
N GLY A 219 22.03 2.06 -11.08
CA GLY A 219 21.47 2.95 -10.07
C GLY A 219 19.95 2.94 -10.12
N TYR A 220 19.34 4.08 -10.39
CA TYR A 220 17.88 4.22 -10.48
C TYR A 220 17.49 4.97 -11.75
N ASP A 221 16.61 4.37 -12.56
CA ASP A 221 15.90 5.08 -13.62
C ASP A 221 14.73 5.85 -13.00
N TYR A 222 14.57 7.13 -13.35
CA TYR A 222 13.49 7.95 -12.84
C TYR A 222 12.79 8.73 -13.95
N SER A 223 11.53 9.09 -13.72
CA SER A 223 10.71 9.85 -14.64
C SER A 223 9.72 10.76 -13.92
N PHE A 224 9.56 11.97 -14.44
CA PHE A 224 8.58 12.97 -14.00
C PHE A 224 7.49 13.10 -15.06
N TYR A 225 6.23 13.08 -14.65
CA TYR A 225 5.08 13.17 -15.54
C TYR A 225 4.15 14.33 -15.13
N ASP A 226 3.49 14.94 -16.13
CA ASP A 226 2.47 15.95 -15.91
C ASP A 226 1.11 15.32 -15.51
N GLU A 227 0.07 16.18 -15.38
CA GLU A 227 -1.30 15.81 -15.04
C GLU A 227 -1.97 14.84 -16.04
N ASP A 228 -1.48 14.84 -17.30
CA ASP A 228 -1.93 13.97 -18.38
C ASP A 228 -1.03 12.73 -18.59
N PHE A 229 -0.17 12.41 -17.63
CA PHE A 229 0.82 11.31 -17.66
C PHE A 229 1.85 11.41 -18.81
N ARG A 230 2.10 12.62 -19.32
CA ARG A 230 3.14 12.86 -20.33
C ARG A 230 4.48 13.06 -19.65
N LEU A 231 5.52 12.44 -20.21
CA LEU A 231 6.89 12.60 -19.71
C LEU A 231 7.34 14.07 -19.79
N MET A 232 7.71 14.63 -18.64
CA MET A 232 8.27 15.97 -18.51
C MET A 232 9.80 15.94 -18.51
N ASP A 233 10.37 15.07 -17.68
CA ASP A 233 11.80 14.85 -17.52
C ASP A 233 12.07 13.44 -17.02
N GLY A 234 13.33 12.97 -17.15
CA GLY A 234 13.72 11.65 -16.66
C GLY A 234 15.19 11.38 -16.94
N GLY A 235 15.73 10.39 -16.28
CA GLY A 235 17.13 10.04 -16.40
C GLY A 235 17.55 8.89 -15.51
N VAL A 236 18.86 8.77 -15.33
CA VAL A 236 19.48 7.77 -14.44
C VAL A 236 20.12 8.49 -13.26
N TYR A 237 19.76 8.08 -12.06
CA TYR A 237 20.42 8.49 -10.83
C TYR A 237 21.48 7.44 -10.48
N GLU A 238 22.77 7.81 -10.62
CA GLU A 238 23.89 6.85 -10.59
C GLU A 238 24.26 6.35 -9.18
N ASN A 239 23.76 6.98 -8.10
CA ASN A 239 24.06 6.56 -6.73
C ASN A 239 23.13 5.43 -6.27
N GLY A 240 23.46 4.19 -6.60
CA GLY A 240 22.73 3.00 -6.16
C GLY A 240 23.05 2.51 -4.73
N GLU A 241 23.90 3.22 -3.97
CA GLU A 241 24.26 2.84 -2.60
C GLU A 241 23.24 3.30 -1.54
N ILE A 242 22.44 4.32 -1.86
CA ILE A 242 21.35 4.79 -0.99
C ILE A 242 20.05 4.02 -1.28
N SER A 243 19.04 4.16 -0.43
CA SER A 243 17.73 3.56 -0.66
C SER A 243 17.00 4.25 -1.82
N ILE A 244 16.02 3.56 -2.42
CA ILE A 244 15.21 4.14 -3.49
C ILE A 244 14.38 5.33 -2.97
N GLU A 245 14.00 5.31 -1.69
CA GLU A 245 13.29 6.40 -1.03
C GLU A 245 14.18 7.63 -0.89
N GLU A 246 15.43 7.46 -0.44
CA GLU A 246 16.40 8.57 -0.35
C GLU A 246 16.69 9.16 -1.73
N ALA A 247 16.88 8.31 -2.76
CA ALA A 247 17.07 8.76 -4.13
C ALA A 247 15.86 9.54 -4.66
N ALA A 248 14.65 9.06 -4.39
CA ALA A 248 13.42 9.75 -4.77
C ALA A 248 13.25 11.10 -4.07
N GLU A 249 13.60 11.17 -2.77
CA GLU A 249 13.58 12.42 -2.00
C GLU A 249 14.51 13.47 -2.59
N GLU A 250 15.78 13.10 -2.87
CA GLU A 250 16.77 14.00 -3.46
C GLU A 250 16.30 14.51 -4.84
N LEU A 251 15.79 13.62 -5.69
CA LEU A 251 15.30 13.98 -7.03
C LEU A 251 14.10 14.93 -7.00
N LEU A 252 13.13 14.67 -6.10
CA LEU A 252 11.95 15.53 -5.93
C LEU A 252 12.32 16.91 -5.36
N GLU A 253 13.31 16.97 -4.48
CA GLU A 253 13.82 18.24 -3.94
C GLU A 253 14.58 19.05 -4.99
N ASP A 254 15.43 18.42 -5.78
CA ASP A 254 16.21 19.05 -6.84
C ASP A 254 15.30 19.64 -7.94
N GLU A 255 14.21 18.96 -8.30
CA GLU A 255 13.18 19.47 -9.21
C GLU A 255 12.23 20.50 -8.57
N GLY A 256 12.36 20.75 -7.27
CA GLY A 256 11.52 21.71 -6.55
C GLY A 256 10.07 21.24 -6.36
N TRP A 257 9.82 19.93 -6.37
CA TRP A 257 8.52 19.35 -6.10
C TRP A 257 8.28 19.26 -4.58
N THR A 258 7.89 20.39 -3.99
CA THR A 258 7.76 20.58 -2.53
C THR A 258 6.35 20.33 -1.97
N GLY A 259 5.42 19.83 -2.79
CA GLY A 259 4.05 19.52 -2.38
C GLY A 259 3.96 18.29 -1.48
N GLU A 260 2.77 18.06 -0.94
CA GLU A 260 2.44 16.80 -0.27
C GLU A 260 2.70 15.64 -1.25
N ARG A 261 3.42 14.62 -0.78
CA ARG A 261 3.81 13.45 -1.57
C ARG A 261 2.87 12.31 -1.20
N ILE A 262 1.96 11.97 -2.11
CA ILE A 262 1.09 10.81 -1.96
C ILE A 262 1.76 9.66 -2.70
N ARG A 263 2.04 8.58 -2.00
CA ARG A 263 2.61 7.39 -2.62
C ARG A 263 1.56 6.69 -3.47
N GLY A 264 1.93 6.39 -4.71
CA GLY A 264 1.12 5.70 -5.70
C GLY A 264 1.58 4.25 -5.90
N ASP A 265 0.77 3.52 -6.62
CA ASP A 265 1.10 2.21 -7.17
C ASP A 265 1.92 2.41 -8.46
N TYR A 266 3.14 1.87 -8.51
CA TYR A 266 4.05 2.03 -9.64
C TYR A 266 3.47 1.40 -10.93
N ASP A 267 2.94 0.19 -10.83
CA ASP A 267 2.38 -0.54 -11.98
C ASP A 267 1.16 0.20 -12.55
N GLN A 268 0.27 0.69 -11.69
CA GLN A 268 -0.89 1.49 -12.12
C GLN A 268 -0.48 2.81 -12.78
N LEU A 269 0.58 3.46 -12.29
CA LEU A 269 1.11 4.66 -12.93
C LEU A 269 1.66 4.33 -14.32
N MET A 270 2.46 3.27 -14.43
CA MET A 270 3.06 2.87 -15.71
C MET A 270 2.00 2.41 -16.73
N GLU A 271 0.93 1.75 -16.30
CA GLU A 271 -0.21 1.42 -17.16
C GLU A 271 -0.86 2.68 -17.76
N LYS A 272 -1.08 3.72 -16.96
CA LYS A 272 -1.62 5.01 -17.45
C LYS A 272 -0.67 5.73 -18.40
N VAL A 273 0.63 5.65 -18.14
CA VAL A 273 1.68 6.22 -19.02
C VAL A 273 1.66 5.50 -20.37
N GLU A 274 1.60 4.16 -20.39
CA GLU A 274 1.52 3.37 -21.62
C GLU A 274 0.25 3.69 -22.42
N GLU A 275 -0.91 3.79 -21.78
CA GLU A 275 -2.17 4.20 -22.42
C GLU A 275 -2.04 5.59 -23.08
N MET A 276 -1.39 6.55 -22.43
CA MET A 276 -1.17 7.89 -22.97
C MET A 276 -0.21 7.86 -24.15
N ASP A 277 0.89 7.12 -24.08
CA ASP A 277 1.85 6.97 -25.17
C ASP A 277 1.18 6.36 -26.42
N GLU A 278 0.30 5.38 -26.27
CA GLU A 278 -0.49 4.82 -27.37
C GLU A 278 -1.38 5.88 -28.04
N VAL A 279 -2.03 6.74 -27.25
CA VAL A 279 -2.87 7.85 -27.76
C VAL A 279 -2.01 8.84 -28.54
N VAL A 280 -0.88 9.26 -27.98
CA VAL A 280 0.05 10.19 -28.64
C VAL A 280 0.59 9.60 -29.95
N MET A 281 0.98 8.31 -29.95
CA MET A 281 1.46 7.64 -31.17
C MET A 281 0.38 7.53 -32.24
N ALA A 282 -0.88 7.27 -31.86
CA ALA A 282 -2.01 7.24 -32.78
C ALA A 282 -2.29 8.62 -33.41
N GLU A 283 -2.18 9.70 -32.65
CA GLU A 283 -2.28 11.08 -33.15
C GLU A 283 -1.16 11.45 -34.11
N ILE A 284 0.09 11.09 -33.78
CA ILE A 284 1.25 11.30 -34.67
C ILE A 284 1.08 10.55 -36.00
N GLN A 285 0.66 9.28 -35.95
CA GLN A 285 0.41 8.50 -37.17
C GLN A 285 -0.72 9.11 -38.03
N LYS A 286 -1.78 9.61 -37.39
CA LYS A 286 -2.88 10.28 -38.08
C LYS A 286 -2.42 11.58 -38.73
N SER A 287 -1.63 12.38 -38.04
CA SER A 287 -1.07 13.62 -38.56
C SER A 287 -0.08 13.39 -39.72
N GLN A 288 0.74 12.32 -39.66
CA GLN A 288 1.64 11.92 -40.73
C GLN A 288 0.89 11.37 -41.95
N GLY A 289 -0.28 10.75 -41.76
CA GLY A 289 -1.17 10.32 -42.87
C GLY A 289 -1.79 11.48 -43.67
N GLU A 290 -1.90 12.67 -43.07
CA GLU A 290 -2.33 13.92 -43.73
C GLU A 290 -1.16 14.71 -44.36
N TYR A 291 0.08 14.33 -44.05
CA TYR A 291 1.27 14.96 -44.61
C TYR A 291 1.49 14.42 -46.02
N LYS A 292 1.09 15.18 -47.06
CA LYS A 292 1.60 14.99 -48.41
C LYS A 292 3.10 15.28 -48.36
N PRO A 293 3.97 14.32 -48.70
CA PRO A 293 5.41 14.60 -48.72
C PRO A 293 5.65 15.76 -49.68
N LEU A 294 6.13 16.86 -49.16
CA LEU A 294 6.80 17.87 -49.98
C LEU A 294 7.86 17.10 -50.77
N ALA A 295 7.84 17.27 -52.10
CA ALA A 295 8.63 16.59 -53.12
C ALA A 295 9.88 15.85 -52.60
N LYS A 296 10.07 14.62 -53.01
CA LYS A 296 11.19 13.76 -52.61
C LYS A 296 12.48 14.57 -52.51
N VAL A 297 13.28 14.26 -51.51
CA VAL A 297 14.62 14.85 -51.28
C VAL A 297 15.45 14.86 -52.57
N GLU A 298 15.29 13.85 -53.46
CA GLU A 298 15.86 13.78 -54.81
C GLU A 298 15.48 14.98 -55.72
N GLU A 299 14.24 15.48 -55.66
CA GLU A 299 13.82 16.67 -56.45
C GLU A 299 14.41 17.98 -55.92
N LEU A 300 14.70 18.05 -54.60
CA LEU A 300 15.40 19.20 -54.00
C LEU A 300 16.90 19.16 -54.23
N GLU A 301 17.52 17.99 -54.32
CA GLU A 301 18.91 17.82 -54.71
C GLU A 301 19.14 18.14 -56.18
N GLU A 302 18.26 17.69 -57.11
CA GLU A 302 18.30 18.08 -58.54
C GLU A 302 18.08 19.57 -58.76
N ALA A 303 17.16 20.20 -58.02
CA ALA A 303 16.95 21.65 -58.10
C ALA A 303 18.15 22.47 -57.63
N ASN A 304 18.81 22.02 -56.55
CA ASN A 304 20.05 22.63 -56.06
C ASN A 304 21.25 22.43 -57.03
N TYR A 305 21.41 21.27 -57.61
CA TYR A 305 22.44 20.99 -58.60
C TYR A 305 22.28 21.87 -59.83
N ASN A 306 21.07 22.00 -60.37
CA ASN A 306 20.79 22.86 -61.53
C ASN A 306 20.98 24.37 -61.23
N MET A 307 20.81 24.78 -59.98
CA MET A 307 21.05 26.17 -59.58
C MET A 307 22.53 26.49 -59.46
N ILE A 308 23.37 25.54 -59.05
CA ILE A 308 24.85 25.69 -58.96
C ILE A 308 25.47 25.68 -60.35
N ASP A 309 25.02 24.83 -61.28
CA ASP A 309 25.51 24.80 -62.67
C ASP A 309 25.17 26.09 -63.42
N ASN A 310 24.03 26.71 -63.21
CA ASN A 310 23.66 27.99 -63.81
C ASN A 310 24.45 29.20 -63.28
N VAL A 311 25.02 29.09 -62.05
CA VAL A 311 25.85 30.16 -61.45
C VAL A 311 27.31 30.04 -61.90
N LEU A 312 27.77 28.83 -62.28
CA LEU A 312 29.17 28.59 -62.70
C LEU A 312 29.40 28.76 -64.22
N ASN A 313 28.33 28.85 -65.04
CA ASN A 313 28.42 28.99 -66.51
C ASN A 313 27.92 30.36 -67.04
N ASN A 314 27.78 31.37 -66.19
CA ASN A 314 27.64 32.78 -66.49
C ASN A 314 28.79 33.58 -65.86
#